data_9d57bbefababeca2d02bab54515a21ab
#
_entry.id   9d57bbefababeca2d02bab54515a21ab
#
_cell.length_a   1.000
_cell.length_b   1.000
_cell.length_c   1.000
_cell.angle_alpha   90.00
_cell.angle_beta   90.00
_cell.angle_gamma   90.00
#
_symmetry.space_group_name_H-M   'P 1'
#
loop_
_entity.id
_entity.type
_entity.pdbx_description
1 polymer ?
#
loop_
_entity_poly.entity_id
_entity_poly.type
_entity_poly.pdbx_seq_one_letter_code
_entity_poly.pdbx_strand_id
1 'polypeptide(L)'
;MYIYAGTSLFRRVMLMNIKIRLTAMNFLQFAVWGAYLTSMGTFLAGAGLAERIGWFYAMQGFVSLFMPAVIGIVADRWIPAQKLLGLCHLLAAVSLAAAGYFGSLPQVSFSAVFGMYSLSVAFYMPTIALSNSVAYTVLRQGGFDTVSAFPPIRVFGTVGFICAMLTSNFTGFQNTYMQWYFSGIMGVLLGVYCFTLPACPVCTEKAKSLAEALGLKAFALFKEKKMAIFFIFSMLLGMSLQVTNAYANPFINGFNSLAGFAGSWGANNANALISLSQMSETLCILLIPFCLKRFGIKKVMLISMFAWVLRFGFFGIGNPSTVGGIVLLVASMIVYGVAFDFFNVSGSLYVDQETDPSIRSSAQGVFMLMTNGFGAMIGTLGAQWVINKLVNVHINAYTAANGFLPAGEVYPADVSHAIMSGWSESWFVFAGFSLVVAVAFAFIFKYKHVVKA
;
A
#
# COMPACT_ATOMS: atom_id res chain seq x y z
N MET A 1 -53.52 2.89 -5.29
CA MET A 1 -52.39 2.98 -6.23
C MET A 1 -51.28 3.97 -5.78
N TYR A 2 -51.59 5.05 -5.07
CA TYR A 2 -50.59 6.05 -4.60
C TYR A 2 -49.71 5.61 -3.42
N ILE A 3 -50.15 4.69 -2.58
CA ILE A 3 -49.38 4.23 -1.39
C ILE A 3 -48.18 3.33 -1.80
N TYR A 4 -48.31 2.56 -2.88
CA TYR A 4 -47.21 1.69 -3.38
C TYR A 4 -46.08 2.47 -4.09
N ALA A 5 -46.36 3.62 -4.68
CA ALA A 5 -45.33 4.45 -5.35
C ALA A 5 -44.44 5.17 -4.34
N GLY A 6 -45.03 5.65 -3.22
CA GLY A 6 -44.28 6.33 -2.16
C GLY A 6 -43.28 5.41 -1.43
N THR A 7 -43.68 4.16 -1.18
CA THR A 7 -42.77 3.15 -0.54
C THR A 7 -41.62 2.76 -1.47
N SER A 8 -41.81 2.70 -2.78
CA SER A 8 -40.76 2.39 -3.75
C SER A 8 -39.75 3.53 -3.89
N LEU A 9 -40.18 4.78 -3.89
CA LEU A 9 -39.32 5.96 -3.96
C LEU A 9 -38.52 6.13 -2.68
N PHE A 10 -39.16 6.02 -1.51
CA PHE A 10 -38.48 6.08 -0.20
C PHE A 10 -37.43 4.98 -0.07
N ARG A 11 -37.73 3.75 -0.46
CA ARG A 11 -36.81 2.64 -0.50
C ARG A 11 -35.65 2.91 -1.43
N ARG A 12 -35.85 3.45 -2.64
CA ARG A 12 -34.76 3.82 -3.57
C ARG A 12 -33.87 4.90 -3.00
N VAL A 13 -34.43 5.96 -2.38
CA VAL A 13 -33.64 7.03 -1.73
C VAL A 13 -32.85 6.48 -0.56
N MET A 14 -33.44 5.63 0.26
CA MET A 14 -32.72 4.97 1.38
C MET A 14 -31.57 4.09 0.88
N LEU A 15 -31.79 3.29 -0.17
CA LEU A 15 -30.79 2.41 -0.77
C LEU A 15 -29.66 3.22 -1.46
N MET A 16 -30.00 4.31 -2.12
CA MET A 16 -29.00 5.23 -2.70
C MET A 16 -28.15 5.88 -1.60
N ASN A 17 -28.76 6.26 -0.49
CA ASN A 17 -28.07 6.82 0.67
C ASN A 17 -27.04 5.83 1.26
N ILE A 18 -27.35 4.53 1.34
CA ILE A 18 -26.40 3.49 1.82
C ILE A 18 -25.16 3.46 0.94
N LYS A 19 -25.31 3.41 -0.39
CA LYS A 19 -24.15 3.37 -1.30
C LYS A 19 -23.29 4.62 -1.18
N ILE A 20 -23.88 5.81 -1.14
CA ILE A 20 -23.17 7.10 -0.98
C ILE A 20 -22.40 7.10 0.35
N ARG A 21 -23.01 6.65 1.43
CA ARG A 21 -22.37 6.59 2.75
C ARG A 21 -21.17 5.64 2.79
N LEU A 22 -21.28 4.47 2.17
CA LEU A 22 -20.16 3.53 2.06
C LEU A 22 -19.08 4.03 1.10
N THR A 23 -19.44 4.76 0.06
CA THR A 23 -18.50 5.43 -0.85
C THR A 23 -17.69 6.49 -0.10
N ALA A 24 -18.32 7.34 0.71
CA ALA A 24 -17.64 8.33 1.55
C ALA A 24 -16.71 7.66 2.58
N MET A 25 -17.17 6.57 3.20
CA MET A 25 -16.32 5.77 4.11
C MET A 25 -15.08 5.23 3.40
N ASN A 26 -15.24 4.61 2.23
CA ASN A 26 -14.10 4.07 1.47
C ASN A 26 -13.16 5.17 0.97
N PHE A 27 -13.70 6.29 0.51
CA PHE A 27 -12.89 7.45 0.11
C PHE A 27 -12.00 7.91 1.26
N LEU A 28 -12.57 8.17 2.44
CA LEU A 28 -11.82 8.62 3.62
C LEU A 28 -10.87 7.55 4.13
N GLN A 29 -11.24 6.27 4.12
CA GLN A 29 -10.40 5.14 4.55
C GLN A 29 -9.04 5.16 3.84
N PHE A 30 -9.04 5.37 2.54
CA PHE A 30 -7.81 5.37 1.75
C PHE A 30 -7.18 6.76 1.62
N ALA A 31 -7.94 7.84 1.81
CA ALA A 31 -7.39 9.19 1.92
C ALA A 31 -6.46 9.33 3.13
N VAL A 32 -6.80 8.73 4.27
CA VAL A 32 -5.92 8.64 5.45
C VAL A 32 -4.55 8.08 5.08
N TRP A 33 -4.52 7.03 4.29
CA TRP A 33 -3.26 6.37 3.91
C TRP A 33 -2.52 7.11 2.80
N GLY A 34 -3.25 7.57 1.77
CA GLY A 34 -2.71 8.33 0.65
C GLY A 34 -2.06 9.64 1.04
N ALA A 35 -2.46 10.22 2.17
CA ALA A 35 -1.90 11.48 2.68
C ALA A 35 -0.39 11.38 3.00
N TYR A 36 0.12 10.20 3.38
CA TYR A 36 1.50 10.04 3.82
C TYR A 36 2.25 8.82 3.27
N LEU A 37 1.57 7.76 2.84
CA LEU A 37 2.23 6.49 2.53
C LEU A 37 3.42 6.62 1.59
N THR A 38 3.26 7.34 0.50
CA THR A 38 4.29 7.45 -0.54
C THR A 38 5.37 8.48 -0.20
N SER A 39 5.05 9.50 0.59
CA SER A 39 5.93 10.64 0.90
C SER A 39 6.58 10.59 2.28
N MET A 40 6.15 9.68 3.14
CA MET A 40 6.73 9.56 4.49
C MET A 40 8.24 9.37 4.46
N GLY A 41 8.76 8.60 3.51
CA GLY A 41 10.19 8.39 3.35
C GLY A 41 10.97 9.69 3.10
N THR A 42 10.42 10.62 2.31
CA THR A 42 11.02 11.92 2.03
C THR A 42 11.08 12.79 3.30
N PHE A 43 9.99 12.85 4.06
CA PHE A 43 9.99 13.55 5.34
C PHE A 43 11.02 12.92 6.31
N LEU A 44 11.05 11.60 6.44
CA LEU A 44 11.99 10.91 7.33
C LEU A 44 13.44 11.16 6.93
N ALA A 45 13.74 11.18 5.63
CA ALA A 45 15.08 11.52 5.14
C ALA A 45 15.46 12.95 5.53
N GLY A 46 14.57 13.93 5.32
CA GLY A 46 14.77 15.33 5.72
C GLY A 46 14.88 15.52 7.23
N ALA A 47 14.28 14.63 8.02
CA ALA A 47 14.35 14.63 9.49
C ALA A 47 15.60 13.91 10.05
N GLY A 48 16.56 13.50 9.20
CA GLY A 48 17.79 12.79 9.62
C GLY A 48 17.57 11.31 9.90
N LEU A 49 16.46 10.72 9.45
CA LEU A 49 16.12 9.30 9.65
C LEU A 49 16.22 8.48 8.36
N ALA A 50 16.99 8.95 7.35
CA ALA A 50 17.15 8.29 6.06
C ALA A 50 17.55 6.80 6.17
N GLU A 51 18.43 6.47 7.11
CA GLU A 51 18.90 5.08 7.35
C GLU A 51 17.85 4.17 7.98
N ARG A 52 16.70 4.71 8.37
CA ARG A 52 15.66 3.98 9.13
C ARG A 52 14.29 4.00 8.47
N ILE A 53 14.17 4.51 7.25
CA ILE A 53 12.90 4.57 6.49
C ILE A 53 12.26 3.17 6.38
N GLY A 54 13.05 2.15 6.06
CA GLY A 54 12.58 0.78 5.92
C GLY A 54 11.91 0.22 7.17
N TRP A 55 12.29 0.66 8.37
CA TRP A 55 11.65 0.23 9.62
C TRP A 55 10.19 0.68 9.71
N PHE A 56 9.89 1.91 9.26
CA PHE A 56 8.52 2.45 9.26
C PHE A 56 7.61 1.64 8.33
N TYR A 57 8.09 1.33 7.13
CA TYR A 57 7.31 0.51 6.19
C TYR A 57 7.26 -0.97 6.60
N ALA A 58 8.32 -1.52 7.18
CA ALA A 58 8.34 -2.88 7.72
C ALA A 58 7.32 -3.05 8.85
N MET A 59 7.09 -2.01 9.67
CA MET A 59 6.10 -2.05 10.75
C MET A 59 4.68 -2.26 10.21
N GLN A 60 4.33 -1.71 9.04
CA GLN A 60 3.03 -1.97 8.40
C GLN A 60 2.87 -3.47 8.08
N GLY A 61 3.91 -4.09 7.52
CA GLY A 61 3.95 -5.52 7.27
C GLY A 61 3.83 -6.33 8.56
N PHE A 62 4.64 -6.00 9.56
CA PHE A 62 4.64 -6.69 10.86
C PHE A 62 3.28 -6.67 11.53
N VAL A 63 2.67 -5.50 11.64
CA VAL A 63 1.34 -5.33 12.23
C VAL A 63 0.27 -6.10 11.45
N SER A 64 0.37 -6.13 10.12
CA SER A 64 -0.58 -6.84 9.26
C SER A 64 -0.57 -8.36 9.44
N LEU A 65 0.45 -8.93 10.09
CA LEU A 65 0.53 -10.37 10.36
C LEU A 65 -0.53 -10.82 11.38
N PHE A 66 -0.88 -10.00 12.37
CA PHE A 66 -1.72 -10.44 13.49
C PHE A 66 -2.84 -9.47 13.88
N MET A 67 -2.65 -8.15 13.73
CA MET A 67 -3.63 -7.17 14.20
C MET A 67 -5.01 -7.27 13.52
N PRO A 68 -5.13 -7.56 12.21
CA PRO A 68 -6.44 -7.75 11.60
C PRO A 68 -7.25 -8.88 12.25
N ALA A 69 -6.60 -9.96 12.67
CA ALA A 69 -7.24 -11.07 13.35
C ALA A 69 -7.68 -10.68 14.77
N VAL A 70 -6.82 -9.97 15.52
CA VAL A 70 -7.15 -9.48 16.88
C VAL A 70 -8.35 -8.55 16.83
N ILE A 71 -8.32 -7.55 15.96
CA ILE A 71 -9.42 -6.58 15.82
C ILE A 71 -10.70 -7.26 15.26
N GLY A 72 -10.55 -8.24 14.37
CA GLY A 72 -11.68 -9.06 13.90
C GLY A 72 -12.39 -9.78 15.04
N ILE A 73 -11.65 -10.41 15.96
CA ILE A 73 -12.23 -11.07 17.15
C ILE A 73 -12.96 -10.06 18.05
N VAL A 74 -12.40 -8.86 18.23
CA VAL A 74 -13.04 -7.79 19.01
C VAL A 74 -14.36 -7.34 18.35
N ALA A 75 -14.37 -7.21 17.01
CA ALA A 75 -15.56 -6.85 16.25
C ALA A 75 -16.65 -7.92 16.31
N ASP A 76 -16.25 -9.18 16.26
CA ASP A 76 -17.20 -10.30 16.29
C ASP A 76 -17.83 -10.51 17.68
N ARG A 77 -17.10 -10.20 18.76
CA ARG A 77 -17.52 -10.56 20.13
C ARG A 77 -18.06 -9.41 20.96
N TRP A 78 -17.46 -8.23 20.88
CA TRP A 78 -17.63 -7.21 21.92
C TRP A 78 -18.11 -5.87 21.41
N ILE A 79 -17.62 -5.41 20.25
CA ILE A 79 -17.88 -4.06 19.77
C ILE A 79 -18.42 -4.13 18.34
N PRO A 80 -19.60 -3.55 18.05
CA PRO A 80 -20.12 -3.48 16.67
C PRO A 80 -19.08 -2.93 15.68
N ALA A 81 -18.91 -3.61 14.55
CA ALA A 81 -17.80 -3.40 13.62
C ALA A 81 -17.65 -1.93 13.17
N GLN A 82 -18.75 -1.20 12.92
CA GLN A 82 -18.69 0.21 12.54
C GLN A 82 -18.21 1.11 13.69
N LYS A 83 -18.53 0.79 14.94
CA LYS A 83 -18.05 1.55 16.11
C LYS A 83 -16.56 1.27 16.37
N LEU A 84 -16.15 0.01 16.23
CA LEU A 84 -14.75 -0.38 16.36
C LEU A 84 -13.90 0.26 15.27
N LEU A 85 -14.41 0.31 14.03
CA LEU A 85 -13.77 1.02 12.91
C LEU A 85 -13.52 2.49 13.27
N GLY A 86 -14.55 3.17 13.81
CA GLY A 86 -14.44 4.55 14.27
C GLY A 86 -13.40 4.72 15.37
N LEU A 87 -13.43 3.86 16.39
CA LEU A 87 -12.48 3.91 17.51
C LEU A 87 -11.03 3.69 17.02
N CYS A 88 -10.80 2.70 16.17
CA CYS A 88 -9.48 2.45 15.58
C CYS A 88 -8.95 3.67 14.82
N HIS A 89 -9.79 4.33 14.01
CA HIS A 89 -9.37 5.55 13.31
C HIS A 89 -9.05 6.71 14.24
N LEU A 90 -9.82 6.91 15.32
CA LEU A 90 -9.52 7.95 16.31
C LEU A 90 -8.21 7.69 17.05
N LEU A 91 -7.96 6.45 17.48
CA LEU A 91 -6.71 6.06 18.14
C LEU A 91 -5.52 6.18 17.19
N ALA A 92 -5.67 5.73 15.93
CA ALA A 92 -4.65 5.88 14.90
C ALA A 92 -4.32 7.35 14.63
N ALA A 93 -5.35 8.20 14.52
CA ALA A 93 -5.19 9.63 14.25
C ALA A 93 -4.46 10.36 15.38
N VAL A 94 -4.82 10.09 16.64
CA VAL A 94 -4.15 10.69 17.82
C VAL A 94 -2.69 10.25 17.88
N SER A 95 -2.42 8.96 17.67
CA SER A 95 -1.06 8.42 17.66
C SER A 95 -0.23 8.99 16.52
N LEU A 96 -0.83 9.16 15.33
CA LEU A 96 -0.15 9.74 14.17
C LEU A 96 0.12 11.24 14.35
N ALA A 97 -0.81 11.99 14.98
CA ALA A 97 -0.60 13.38 15.33
C ALA A 97 0.53 13.52 16.36
N ALA A 98 0.62 12.60 17.34
CA ALA A 98 1.75 12.56 18.28
C ALA A 98 3.07 12.28 17.56
N ALA A 99 3.10 11.35 16.57
CA ALA A 99 4.28 11.15 15.73
C ALA A 99 4.65 12.42 14.96
N GLY A 100 3.66 13.16 14.44
CA GLY A 100 3.83 14.47 13.80
C GLY A 100 4.44 15.50 14.75
N TYR A 101 3.98 15.56 15.99
CA TYR A 101 4.54 16.44 17.01
C TYR A 101 6.02 16.12 17.28
N PHE A 102 6.36 14.86 17.55
CA PHE A 102 7.77 14.48 17.73
C PHE A 102 8.62 14.68 16.49
N GLY A 103 8.03 14.54 15.30
CA GLY A 103 8.68 14.80 14.02
C GLY A 103 8.87 16.28 13.71
N SER A 104 8.18 17.19 14.41
CA SER A 104 8.31 18.65 14.27
C SER A 104 9.41 19.25 15.16
N LEU A 105 9.97 18.47 16.08
CA LEU A 105 10.96 18.95 17.03
C LEU A 105 12.32 19.20 16.32
N PRO A 106 13.12 20.17 16.78
CA PRO A 106 14.43 20.47 16.19
C PRO A 106 15.40 19.25 16.19
N GLN A 107 15.26 18.37 17.18
CA GLN A 107 15.98 17.10 17.25
C GLN A 107 14.95 15.98 17.23
N VAL A 108 14.85 15.31 16.07
CA VAL A 108 13.89 14.23 15.88
C VAL A 108 14.41 12.95 16.51
N SER A 109 13.72 12.47 17.54
CA SER A 109 14.02 11.19 18.18
C SER A 109 13.37 10.04 17.38
N PHE A 110 14.19 9.12 16.85
CA PHE A 110 13.69 7.91 16.18
C PHE A 110 12.72 7.13 17.06
N SER A 111 13.07 6.87 18.32
CA SER A 111 12.25 6.04 19.23
C SER A 111 10.87 6.65 19.49
N ALA A 112 10.80 7.97 19.67
CA ALA A 112 9.53 8.66 19.90
C ALA A 112 8.65 8.65 18.65
N VAL A 113 9.21 9.03 17.50
CA VAL A 113 8.48 9.07 16.21
C VAL A 113 8.05 7.67 15.79
N PHE A 114 8.97 6.70 15.83
CA PHE A 114 8.70 5.32 15.43
C PHE A 114 7.71 4.64 16.37
N GLY A 115 7.79 4.89 17.69
CA GLY A 115 6.84 4.34 18.67
C GLY A 115 5.40 4.83 18.43
N MET A 116 5.21 6.14 18.26
CA MET A 116 3.88 6.71 17.99
C MET A 116 3.34 6.32 16.63
N TYR A 117 4.20 6.31 15.59
CA TYR A 117 3.84 5.79 14.27
C TYR A 117 3.42 4.31 14.33
N SER A 118 4.19 3.47 15.02
CA SER A 118 3.89 2.03 15.17
C SER A 118 2.54 1.81 15.85
N LEU A 119 2.23 2.61 16.87
CA LEU A 119 0.93 2.59 17.53
C LEU A 119 -0.19 3.00 16.58
N SER A 120 0.00 4.04 15.79
CA SER A 120 -0.95 4.45 14.75
C SER A 120 -1.20 3.32 13.74
N VAL A 121 -0.15 2.70 13.23
CA VAL A 121 -0.23 1.60 12.27
C VAL A 121 -0.92 0.38 12.86
N ALA A 122 -0.70 0.09 14.16
CA ALA A 122 -1.36 -1.02 14.86
C ALA A 122 -2.89 -0.89 14.86
N PHE A 123 -3.40 0.33 14.96
CA PHE A 123 -4.84 0.58 14.86
C PHE A 123 -5.32 0.77 13.41
N TYR A 124 -4.51 1.35 12.52
CA TYR A 124 -4.92 1.64 11.15
C TYR A 124 -4.97 0.38 10.26
N MET A 125 -3.95 -0.49 10.27
CA MET A 125 -3.89 -1.63 9.34
C MET A 125 -5.11 -2.57 9.42
N PRO A 126 -5.63 -2.91 10.60
CA PRO A 126 -6.85 -3.72 10.71
C PRO A 126 -8.08 -3.06 10.10
N THR A 127 -8.13 -1.72 10.05
CA THR A 127 -9.30 -0.99 9.53
C THR A 127 -9.54 -1.25 8.05
N ILE A 128 -8.53 -1.66 7.28
CA ILE A 128 -8.67 -1.99 5.86
C ILE A 128 -9.61 -3.20 5.69
N ALA A 129 -9.41 -4.26 6.46
CA ALA A 129 -10.29 -5.42 6.46
C ALA A 129 -11.64 -5.12 7.12
N LEU A 130 -11.63 -4.36 8.23
CA LEU A 130 -12.82 -4.02 8.99
C LEU A 130 -13.78 -3.12 8.19
N SER A 131 -13.27 -2.16 7.42
CA SER A 131 -14.09 -1.31 6.55
C SER A 131 -14.79 -2.12 5.46
N ASN A 132 -14.12 -3.12 4.89
CA ASN A 132 -14.73 -4.06 3.94
C ASN A 132 -15.86 -4.87 4.62
N SER A 133 -15.62 -5.37 5.83
CA SER A 133 -16.62 -6.11 6.61
C SER A 133 -17.86 -5.27 6.91
N VAL A 134 -17.66 -4.01 7.33
CA VAL A 134 -18.76 -3.05 7.53
C VAL A 134 -19.52 -2.82 6.23
N ALA A 135 -18.83 -2.58 5.11
CA ALA A 135 -19.46 -2.37 3.81
C ALA A 135 -20.30 -3.58 3.38
N TYR A 136 -19.76 -4.79 3.48
CA TYR A 136 -20.49 -6.01 3.13
C TYR A 136 -21.72 -6.23 4.02
N THR A 137 -21.60 -5.97 5.31
CA THR A 137 -22.72 -6.13 6.25
C THR A 137 -23.84 -5.14 5.95
N VAL A 138 -23.50 -3.87 5.76
CA VAL A 138 -24.48 -2.81 5.46
C VAL A 138 -25.14 -3.01 4.08
N LEU A 139 -24.38 -3.45 3.07
CA LEU A 139 -24.94 -3.80 1.76
C LEU A 139 -25.94 -4.95 1.84
N ARG A 140 -25.60 -6.02 2.57
CA ARG A 140 -26.51 -7.17 2.78
C ARG A 140 -27.78 -6.76 3.52
N GLN A 141 -27.66 -5.94 4.55
CA GLN A 141 -28.83 -5.38 5.26
C GLN A 141 -29.73 -4.55 4.36
N GLY A 142 -29.13 -3.84 3.40
CA GLY A 142 -29.85 -3.09 2.36
C GLY A 142 -30.44 -3.96 1.24
N GLY A 143 -30.23 -5.28 1.27
CA GLY A 143 -30.70 -6.22 0.23
C GLY A 143 -29.90 -6.14 -1.08
N PHE A 144 -28.66 -5.64 -1.04
CA PHE A 144 -27.77 -5.62 -2.21
C PHE A 144 -26.97 -6.89 -2.33
N ASP A 145 -26.75 -7.35 -3.56
CA ASP A 145 -25.70 -8.30 -3.86
C ASP A 145 -24.32 -7.62 -3.67
N THR A 146 -23.53 -8.14 -2.74
CA THR A 146 -22.22 -7.57 -2.40
C THR A 146 -21.21 -7.70 -3.52
N VAL A 147 -21.32 -8.75 -4.36
CA VAL A 147 -20.38 -8.99 -5.47
C VAL A 147 -20.47 -7.90 -6.52
N SER A 148 -21.68 -7.45 -6.84
CA SER A 148 -21.91 -6.41 -7.83
C SER A 148 -21.90 -4.99 -7.25
N ALA A 149 -22.32 -4.79 -5.98
CA ALA A 149 -22.49 -3.48 -5.39
C ALA A 149 -21.22 -2.91 -4.75
N PHE A 150 -20.32 -3.76 -4.24
CA PHE A 150 -19.11 -3.29 -3.53
C PHE A 150 -18.01 -2.76 -4.45
N PRO A 151 -17.67 -3.39 -5.61
CA PRO A 151 -16.56 -2.92 -6.43
C PRO A 151 -16.66 -1.43 -6.84
N PRO A 152 -17.80 -0.89 -7.28
CA PRO A 152 -17.91 0.54 -7.56
C PRO A 152 -17.64 1.43 -6.35
N ILE A 153 -18.05 0.99 -5.14
CA ILE A 153 -17.79 1.70 -3.88
C ILE A 153 -16.30 1.67 -3.56
N ARG A 154 -15.64 0.53 -3.76
CA ARG A 154 -14.21 0.32 -3.46
C ARG A 154 -13.30 1.17 -4.36
N VAL A 155 -13.68 1.43 -5.62
CA VAL A 155 -12.93 2.31 -6.54
C VAL A 155 -12.75 3.71 -5.94
N PHE A 156 -13.74 4.24 -5.23
CA PHE A 156 -13.62 5.54 -4.56
C PHE A 156 -12.57 5.55 -3.44
N GLY A 157 -12.16 4.40 -2.93
CA GLY A 157 -10.98 4.32 -2.06
C GLY A 157 -9.70 4.74 -2.81
N THR A 158 -9.48 4.24 -4.03
CA THR A 158 -8.35 4.65 -4.86
C THR A 158 -8.44 6.14 -5.21
N VAL A 159 -9.63 6.65 -5.51
CA VAL A 159 -9.83 8.10 -5.73
C VAL A 159 -9.45 8.90 -4.49
N GLY A 160 -9.87 8.47 -3.28
CA GLY A 160 -9.51 9.11 -2.03
C GLY A 160 -8.01 9.12 -1.77
N PHE A 161 -7.35 7.99 -2.04
CA PHE A 161 -5.88 7.87 -1.95
C PHE A 161 -5.19 8.87 -2.87
N ILE A 162 -5.58 8.94 -4.14
CA ILE A 162 -5.00 9.87 -5.14
C ILE A 162 -5.25 11.32 -4.74
N CYS A 163 -6.49 11.67 -4.34
CA CYS A 163 -6.82 13.02 -3.91
C CYS A 163 -5.96 13.47 -2.73
N ALA A 164 -5.79 12.63 -1.70
CA ALA A 164 -4.97 12.94 -0.54
C ALA A 164 -3.47 13.06 -0.91
N MET A 165 -2.98 12.18 -1.78
CA MET A 165 -1.63 12.23 -2.34
C MET A 165 -1.35 13.55 -3.07
N LEU A 166 -2.25 13.96 -3.96
CA LEU A 166 -2.13 15.21 -4.71
C LEU A 166 -2.26 16.43 -3.79
N THR A 167 -3.15 16.37 -2.78
CA THR A 167 -3.25 17.43 -1.78
C THR A 167 -1.92 17.57 -1.03
N SER A 168 -1.33 16.46 -0.54
CA SER A 168 -0.01 16.48 0.13
C SER A 168 1.10 17.01 -0.79
N ASN A 169 1.02 16.76 -2.10
CA ASN A 169 1.97 17.29 -3.08
C ASN A 169 1.86 18.81 -3.21
N PHE A 170 0.68 19.29 -3.56
CA PHE A 170 0.49 20.72 -3.92
C PHE A 170 0.50 21.67 -2.71
N THR A 171 0.26 21.16 -1.50
CA THR A 171 0.42 21.93 -0.25
C THR A 171 1.85 21.89 0.29
N GLY A 172 2.74 21.07 -0.30
CA GLY A 172 4.10 20.87 0.22
C GLY A 172 4.17 19.95 1.45
N PHE A 173 3.05 19.39 1.92
CA PHE A 173 3.02 18.52 3.08
C PHE A 173 3.84 17.26 2.88
N GLN A 174 4.00 16.79 1.63
CA GLN A 174 4.81 15.62 1.31
C GLN A 174 6.25 15.66 1.85
N ASN A 175 6.79 16.85 2.08
CA ASN A 175 8.17 17.07 2.54
C ASN A 175 8.27 17.26 4.05
N THR A 176 7.15 17.30 4.77
CA THR A 176 7.09 17.73 6.18
C THR A 176 6.23 16.77 7.02
N TYR A 177 6.35 16.92 8.35
CA TYR A 177 5.47 16.23 9.31
C TYR A 177 3.98 16.60 9.15
N MET A 178 3.65 17.66 8.43
CA MET A 178 2.27 18.11 8.19
C MET A 178 1.44 17.05 7.46
N GLN A 179 2.05 16.17 6.67
CA GLN A 179 1.37 15.01 6.05
C GLN A 179 0.70 14.10 7.10
N TRP A 180 1.30 13.95 8.27
CA TRP A 180 0.73 13.14 9.36
C TRP A 180 -0.42 13.85 10.08
N TYR A 181 -0.37 15.17 10.26
CA TYR A 181 -1.51 15.93 10.76
C TYR A 181 -2.67 15.91 9.76
N PHE A 182 -2.39 16.08 8.47
CA PHE A 182 -3.41 15.98 7.42
C PHE A 182 -4.07 14.61 7.42
N SER A 183 -3.29 13.54 7.46
CA SER A 183 -3.80 12.16 7.61
C SER A 183 -4.62 11.98 8.90
N GLY A 184 -4.13 12.52 10.02
CA GLY A 184 -4.82 12.50 11.30
C GLY A 184 -6.20 13.18 11.24
N ILE A 185 -6.30 14.34 10.59
CA ILE A 185 -7.58 15.03 10.37
C ILE A 185 -8.55 14.15 9.57
N MET A 186 -8.09 13.55 8.47
CA MET A 186 -8.90 12.61 7.70
C MET A 186 -9.34 11.41 8.55
N GLY A 187 -8.43 10.90 9.40
CA GLY A 187 -8.71 9.82 10.35
C GLY A 187 -9.77 10.18 11.38
N VAL A 188 -9.71 11.39 11.95
CA VAL A 188 -10.73 11.88 12.90
C VAL A 188 -12.07 12.04 12.19
N LEU A 189 -12.09 12.63 10.99
CA LEU A 189 -13.32 12.79 10.21
C LEU A 189 -13.97 11.42 9.93
N LEU A 190 -13.19 10.44 9.49
CA LEU A 190 -13.69 9.09 9.29
C LEU A 190 -14.11 8.41 10.59
N GLY A 191 -13.32 8.59 11.66
CA GLY A 191 -13.62 8.02 12.97
C GLY A 191 -14.98 8.46 13.48
N VAL A 192 -15.25 9.77 13.47
CA VAL A 192 -16.55 10.34 13.85
C VAL A 192 -17.65 9.89 12.89
N TYR A 193 -17.37 9.89 11.58
CA TYR A 193 -18.33 9.46 10.57
C TYR A 193 -18.79 8.01 10.75
N CYS A 194 -17.90 7.11 11.17
CA CYS A 194 -18.23 5.70 11.40
C CYS A 194 -19.33 5.48 12.44
N PHE A 195 -19.46 6.37 13.44
CA PHE A 195 -20.56 6.28 14.41
C PHE A 195 -21.93 6.61 13.83
N THR A 196 -21.98 7.23 12.67
CA THR A 196 -23.23 7.52 11.95
C THR A 196 -23.67 6.37 11.04
N LEU A 197 -22.77 5.42 10.71
CA LEU A 197 -23.07 4.29 9.80
C LEU A 197 -24.14 3.35 10.41
N PRO A 198 -24.86 2.60 9.55
CA PRO A 198 -25.80 1.58 10.01
C PRO A 198 -25.13 0.58 10.95
N ALA A 199 -25.88 0.13 11.97
CA ALA A 199 -25.36 -0.78 12.96
C ALA A 199 -25.01 -2.15 12.36
N CYS A 200 -23.81 -2.65 12.62
CA CYS A 200 -23.38 -4.00 12.27
C CYS A 200 -23.51 -4.85 13.55
N PRO A 201 -24.45 -5.80 13.60
CA PRO A 201 -24.68 -6.60 14.79
C PRO A 201 -23.46 -7.46 15.11
N VAL A 202 -23.20 -7.63 16.40
CA VAL A 202 -22.19 -8.56 16.91
C VAL A 202 -22.74 -9.98 16.74
N CYS A 203 -21.91 -10.90 16.18
CA CYS A 203 -22.29 -12.30 16.04
C CYS A 203 -22.21 -13.02 17.40
N THR A 204 -23.32 -13.64 17.82
CA THR A 204 -23.38 -14.45 19.05
C THR A 204 -22.92 -15.90 18.85
N GLU A 205 -22.57 -16.30 17.62
CA GLU A 205 -22.09 -17.65 17.33
C GLU A 205 -20.69 -17.89 17.89
N LYS A 206 -20.37 -19.19 18.13
CA LYS A 206 -19.09 -19.63 18.71
C LYS A 206 -17.92 -18.94 18.00
N ALA A 207 -17.27 -18.07 18.73
CA ALA A 207 -16.17 -17.30 18.23
C ALA A 207 -15.01 -18.20 17.80
N LYS A 208 -14.48 -17.93 16.63
CA LYS A 208 -13.25 -18.54 16.13
C LYS A 208 -12.14 -18.33 17.15
N SER A 209 -11.36 -19.37 17.40
CA SER A 209 -10.13 -19.23 18.19
C SER A 209 -9.17 -18.27 17.49
N LEU A 210 -8.21 -17.67 18.21
CA LEU A 210 -7.17 -16.82 17.60
C LEU A 210 -6.45 -17.57 16.46
N ALA A 211 -6.21 -18.87 16.63
CA ALA A 211 -5.62 -19.73 15.62
C ALA A 211 -6.47 -19.85 14.35
N GLU A 212 -7.80 -19.91 14.48
CA GLU A 212 -8.72 -19.90 13.34
C GLU A 212 -8.84 -18.54 12.69
N ALA A 213 -8.84 -17.46 13.47
CA ALA A 213 -8.86 -16.09 12.96
C ALA A 213 -7.57 -15.72 12.20
N LEU A 214 -6.42 -16.23 12.66
CA LEU A 214 -5.13 -16.12 11.97
C LEU A 214 -5.02 -17.04 10.74
N GLY A 215 -6.03 -17.90 10.51
CA GLY A 215 -6.02 -18.81 9.37
C GLY A 215 -4.92 -19.87 9.46
N LEU A 216 -4.45 -20.23 10.67
CA LEU A 216 -3.32 -21.15 10.85
C LEU A 216 -3.55 -22.52 10.20
N LYS A 217 -4.81 -22.95 10.02
CA LYS A 217 -5.15 -24.18 9.29
C LYS A 217 -4.67 -24.13 7.84
N ALA A 218 -4.66 -22.96 7.20
CA ALA A 218 -4.20 -22.80 5.83
C ALA A 218 -2.67 -22.87 5.68
N PHE A 219 -1.90 -22.74 6.77
CA PHE A 219 -0.46 -23.02 6.72
C PHE A 219 -0.15 -24.49 6.42
N ALA A 220 -1.10 -25.39 6.62
CA ALA A 220 -0.98 -26.78 6.16
C ALA A 220 -0.77 -26.87 4.64
N LEU A 221 -1.20 -25.88 3.85
CA LEU A 221 -0.97 -25.81 2.40
C LEU A 221 0.53 -25.71 2.03
N PHE A 222 1.40 -25.28 2.95
CA PHE A 222 2.86 -25.33 2.74
C PHE A 222 3.39 -26.76 2.63
N LYS A 223 2.65 -27.78 3.07
CA LYS A 223 2.99 -29.19 2.85
C LYS A 223 2.78 -29.61 1.38
N GLU A 224 1.94 -28.90 0.66
CA GLU A 224 1.72 -29.10 -0.77
C GLU A 224 2.76 -28.32 -1.57
N LYS A 225 3.64 -29.03 -2.27
CA LYS A 225 4.77 -28.45 -3.01
C LYS A 225 4.37 -27.29 -3.92
N LYS A 226 3.23 -27.39 -4.62
CA LYS A 226 2.76 -26.34 -5.54
C LYS A 226 2.37 -25.07 -4.79
N MET A 227 1.62 -25.21 -3.69
CA MET A 227 1.18 -24.08 -2.88
C MET A 227 2.34 -23.42 -2.13
N ALA A 228 3.27 -24.23 -1.58
CA ALA A 228 4.47 -23.71 -0.94
C ALA A 228 5.31 -22.85 -1.91
N ILE A 229 5.55 -23.35 -3.12
CA ILE A 229 6.26 -22.59 -4.17
C ILE A 229 5.51 -21.29 -4.48
N PHE A 230 4.21 -21.36 -4.70
CA PHE A 230 3.41 -20.17 -4.99
C PHE A 230 3.48 -19.12 -3.87
N PHE A 231 3.33 -19.53 -2.61
CA PHE A 231 3.40 -18.59 -1.47
C PHE A 231 4.78 -17.96 -1.30
N ILE A 232 5.86 -18.72 -1.53
CA ILE A 232 7.22 -18.18 -1.51
C ILE A 232 7.39 -17.12 -2.60
N PHE A 233 6.97 -17.39 -3.84
CA PHE A 233 7.05 -16.41 -4.93
C PHE A 233 6.14 -15.20 -4.68
N SER A 234 4.99 -15.39 -4.02
CA SER A 234 4.11 -14.30 -3.60
C SER A 234 4.80 -13.37 -2.59
N MET A 235 5.56 -13.94 -1.65
CA MET A 235 6.37 -13.17 -0.71
C MET A 235 7.47 -12.38 -1.44
N LEU A 236 8.22 -13.03 -2.33
CA LEU A 236 9.29 -12.38 -3.10
C LEU A 236 8.77 -11.24 -3.97
N LEU A 237 7.57 -11.38 -4.54
CA LEU A 237 6.96 -10.30 -5.31
C LEU A 237 6.44 -9.16 -4.41
N GLY A 238 5.89 -9.50 -3.25
CA GLY A 238 5.48 -8.52 -2.23
C GLY A 238 6.63 -7.62 -1.78
N MET A 239 7.87 -8.13 -1.79
CA MET A 239 9.06 -7.32 -1.54
C MET A 239 9.18 -6.17 -2.55
N SER A 240 9.01 -6.43 -3.85
CA SER A 240 9.12 -5.42 -4.92
C SER A 240 8.10 -4.28 -4.75
N LEU A 241 6.87 -4.60 -4.36
CA LEU A 241 5.83 -3.59 -4.11
C LEU A 241 6.25 -2.58 -3.04
N GLN A 242 6.74 -3.07 -1.92
CA GLN A 242 7.03 -2.21 -0.77
C GLN A 242 8.32 -1.39 -0.95
N VAL A 243 9.27 -1.88 -1.73
CA VAL A 243 10.43 -1.08 -2.17
C VAL A 243 9.97 0.21 -2.87
N THR A 244 9.00 0.09 -3.78
CA THR A 244 8.46 1.26 -4.48
C THR A 244 7.75 2.22 -3.54
N ASN A 245 6.90 1.71 -2.65
CA ASN A 245 6.15 2.55 -1.70
C ASN A 245 7.09 3.33 -0.76
N ALA A 246 8.19 2.72 -0.35
CA ALA A 246 9.13 3.33 0.58
C ALA A 246 10.09 4.32 -0.09
N TYR A 247 10.54 4.05 -1.32
CA TYR A 247 11.70 4.74 -1.88
C TYR A 247 11.46 5.48 -3.20
N ALA A 248 10.32 5.32 -3.88
CA ALA A 248 10.06 6.06 -5.12
C ALA A 248 9.98 7.57 -4.91
N ASN A 249 9.29 8.03 -3.85
CA ASN A 249 9.19 9.45 -3.55
C ASN A 249 10.52 10.03 -3.03
N PRO A 250 11.21 9.42 -2.03
CA PRO A 250 12.54 9.86 -1.63
C PRO A 250 13.54 9.94 -2.79
N PHE A 251 13.49 9.00 -3.73
CA PHE A 251 14.33 9.03 -4.92
C PHE A 251 14.02 10.24 -5.81
N ILE A 252 12.76 10.43 -6.23
CA ILE A 252 12.38 11.52 -7.15
C ILE A 252 12.55 12.88 -6.48
N ASN A 253 12.10 13.04 -5.25
CA ASN A 253 12.19 14.29 -4.51
C ASN A 253 13.64 14.64 -4.14
N GLY A 254 14.47 13.61 -3.88
CA GLY A 254 15.88 13.75 -3.53
C GLY A 254 16.70 14.51 -4.57
N PHE A 255 16.27 14.52 -5.85
CA PHE A 255 16.91 15.33 -6.89
C PHE A 255 16.90 16.84 -6.58
N ASN A 256 16.01 17.34 -5.72
CA ASN A 256 16.03 18.73 -5.28
C ASN A 256 17.28 19.11 -4.49
N SER A 257 17.99 18.14 -3.91
CA SER A 257 19.25 18.35 -3.19
C SER A 257 20.49 18.09 -4.07
N LEU A 258 20.33 17.78 -5.37
CA LEU A 258 21.44 17.47 -6.26
C LEU A 258 21.77 18.62 -7.20
N ALA A 259 23.05 18.96 -7.31
CA ALA A 259 23.54 20.00 -8.21
C ALA A 259 23.12 19.70 -9.67
N GLY A 260 22.57 20.71 -10.36
CA GLY A 260 22.09 20.59 -11.74
C GLY A 260 20.68 20.00 -11.90
N PHE A 261 20.04 19.53 -10.83
CA PHE A 261 18.72 18.89 -10.87
C PHE A 261 17.69 19.60 -9.99
N ALA A 262 18.13 20.42 -9.05
CA ALA A 262 17.27 21.12 -8.10
C ALA A 262 16.24 22.03 -8.83
N GLY A 263 15.04 22.12 -8.25
CA GLY A 263 13.96 22.97 -8.75
C GLY A 263 13.22 22.44 -9.97
N SER A 264 13.56 21.24 -10.46
CA SER A 264 12.79 20.64 -11.54
C SER A 264 11.35 20.33 -11.13
N TRP A 265 10.41 20.46 -12.09
CA TRP A 265 9.00 20.18 -11.80
C TRP A 265 8.79 18.76 -11.26
N GLY A 266 9.47 17.77 -11.84
CA GLY A 266 9.32 16.37 -11.43
C GLY A 266 9.81 16.13 -10.00
N ALA A 267 10.95 16.69 -9.60
CA ALA A 267 11.49 16.57 -8.25
C ALA A 267 10.57 17.24 -7.21
N ASN A 268 10.05 18.44 -7.53
CA ASN A 268 9.12 19.15 -6.65
C ASN A 268 7.75 18.48 -6.53
N ASN A 269 7.34 17.71 -7.55
CA ASN A 269 6.01 17.09 -7.66
C ASN A 269 6.08 15.55 -7.68
N ALA A 270 6.92 14.97 -6.83
CA ALA A 270 7.14 13.51 -6.77
C ALA A 270 5.84 12.72 -6.57
N ASN A 271 4.98 13.14 -5.64
CA ASN A 271 3.68 12.49 -5.41
C ASN A 271 2.74 12.61 -6.63
N ALA A 272 2.77 13.74 -7.36
CA ALA A 272 1.97 13.89 -8.57
C ALA A 272 2.43 12.90 -9.65
N LEU A 273 3.74 12.70 -9.84
CA LEU A 273 4.25 11.66 -10.73
C LEU A 273 3.83 10.25 -10.27
N ILE A 274 4.01 9.95 -8.98
CA ILE A 274 3.67 8.63 -8.42
C ILE A 274 2.16 8.36 -8.51
N SER A 275 1.30 9.39 -8.46
CA SER A 275 -0.15 9.21 -8.60
C SER A 275 -0.55 8.58 -9.94
N LEU A 276 0.27 8.74 -10.99
CA LEU A 276 0.07 8.03 -12.27
C LEU A 276 0.12 6.51 -12.11
N SER A 277 0.88 6.01 -11.12
CA SER A 277 0.89 4.56 -10.79
C SER A 277 -0.48 4.08 -10.32
N GLN A 278 -1.16 4.85 -9.48
CA GLN A 278 -2.49 4.51 -8.96
C GLN A 278 -3.57 4.62 -10.05
N MET A 279 -3.42 5.58 -10.96
CA MET A 279 -4.30 5.69 -12.13
C MET A 279 -4.09 4.50 -13.08
N SER A 280 -2.83 4.11 -13.33
CA SER A 280 -2.50 2.94 -14.13
C SER A 280 -3.05 1.65 -13.53
N GLU A 281 -2.94 1.46 -12.20
CA GLU A 281 -3.52 0.34 -11.47
C GLU A 281 -5.02 0.21 -11.79
N THR A 282 -5.78 1.30 -11.64
CA THR A 282 -7.22 1.31 -11.92
C THR A 282 -7.55 0.90 -13.37
N LEU A 283 -6.75 1.33 -14.34
CA LEU A 283 -6.95 0.98 -15.75
C LEU A 283 -6.53 -0.47 -16.05
N CYS A 284 -5.43 -0.92 -15.47
CA CYS A 284 -4.90 -2.27 -15.69
C CYS A 284 -5.82 -3.37 -15.19
N ILE A 285 -6.57 -3.14 -14.11
CA ILE A 285 -7.59 -4.08 -13.62
C ILE A 285 -8.59 -4.46 -14.73
N LEU A 286 -8.96 -3.51 -15.60
CA LEU A 286 -9.89 -3.77 -16.70
C LEU A 286 -9.32 -4.68 -17.78
N LEU A 287 -7.98 -4.74 -17.92
CA LEU A 287 -7.29 -5.59 -18.91
C LEU A 287 -7.12 -7.04 -18.43
N ILE A 288 -7.20 -7.29 -17.11
CA ILE A 288 -6.93 -8.60 -16.52
C ILE A 288 -7.82 -9.70 -17.10
N PRO A 289 -9.15 -9.57 -17.22
CA PRO A 289 -9.99 -10.63 -17.77
C PRO A 289 -9.62 -11.03 -19.20
N PHE A 290 -9.25 -10.05 -20.02
CA PHE A 290 -8.77 -10.29 -21.39
C PHE A 290 -7.43 -11.05 -21.37
N CYS A 291 -6.48 -10.62 -20.56
CA CYS A 291 -5.17 -11.24 -20.45
C CYS A 291 -5.26 -12.67 -19.88
N LEU A 292 -6.11 -12.90 -18.89
CA LEU A 292 -6.33 -14.23 -18.31
C LEU A 292 -6.91 -15.21 -19.32
N LYS A 293 -7.90 -14.79 -20.12
CA LYS A 293 -8.48 -15.60 -21.17
C LYS A 293 -7.46 -15.92 -22.27
N ARG A 294 -6.60 -14.96 -22.63
CA ARG A 294 -5.65 -15.12 -23.74
C ARG A 294 -4.39 -15.88 -23.34
N PHE A 295 -3.84 -15.64 -22.16
CA PHE A 295 -2.51 -16.11 -21.75
C PHE A 295 -2.57 -17.13 -20.60
N GLY A 296 -3.65 -17.16 -19.81
CA GLY A 296 -3.78 -17.99 -18.62
C GLY A 296 -2.99 -17.45 -17.43
N ILE A 297 -3.31 -17.96 -16.21
CA ILE A 297 -2.84 -17.47 -14.93
C ILE A 297 -1.31 -17.37 -14.85
N LYS A 298 -0.58 -18.45 -15.19
CA LYS A 298 0.90 -18.46 -15.07
C LYS A 298 1.56 -17.38 -15.92
N LYS A 299 1.14 -17.20 -17.18
CA LYS A 299 1.75 -16.20 -18.06
C LYS A 299 1.42 -14.78 -17.62
N VAL A 300 0.21 -14.54 -17.10
CA VAL A 300 -0.19 -13.24 -16.56
C VAL A 300 0.65 -12.89 -15.32
N MET A 301 0.91 -13.84 -14.43
CA MET A 301 1.84 -13.67 -13.32
C MET A 301 3.27 -13.36 -13.79
N LEU A 302 3.75 -14.06 -14.84
CA LEU A 302 5.08 -13.80 -15.41
C LEU A 302 5.18 -12.39 -16.02
N ILE A 303 4.14 -11.94 -16.73
CA ILE A 303 4.08 -10.57 -17.27
C ILE A 303 4.22 -9.55 -16.13
N SER A 304 3.53 -9.76 -15.01
CA SER A 304 3.66 -8.92 -13.82
C SER A 304 5.10 -8.90 -13.29
N MET A 305 5.74 -10.05 -13.18
CA MET A 305 7.11 -10.12 -12.66
C MET A 305 8.10 -9.40 -13.57
N PHE A 306 7.98 -9.53 -14.89
CA PHE A 306 8.81 -8.77 -15.85
C PHE A 306 8.46 -7.28 -15.84
N ALA A 307 7.22 -6.91 -15.57
CA ALA A 307 6.84 -5.51 -15.40
C ALA A 307 7.57 -4.86 -14.20
N TRP A 308 7.82 -5.60 -13.10
CA TRP A 308 8.67 -5.11 -12.00
C TRP A 308 10.12 -4.88 -12.45
N VAL A 309 10.68 -5.75 -13.29
CA VAL A 309 12.02 -5.56 -13.85
C VAL A 309 12.09 -4.26 -14.65
N LEU A 310 11.10 -4.04 -15.54
CA LEU A 310 11.02 -2.81 -16.33
C LEU A 310 10.83 -1.57 -15.47
N ARG A 311 9.94 -1.64 -14.46
CA ARG A 311 9.69 -0.54 -13.52
C ARG A 311 10.97 -0.07 -12.83
N PHE A 312 11.72 -0.98 -12.24
CA PHE A 312 12.96 -0.65 -11.56
C PHE A 312 14.07 -0.24 -12.54
N GLY A 313 14.15 -0.87 -13.72
CA GLY A 313 15.06 -0.46 -14.78
C GLY A 313 14.82 0.97 -15.25
N PHE A 314 13.56 1.38 -15.42
CA PHE A 314 13.20 2.75 -15.76
C PHE A 314 13.53 3.74 -14.66
N PHE A 315 13.39 3.37 -13.37
CA PHE A 315 13.87 4.19 -12.27
C PHE A 315 15.40 4.31 -12.26
N GLY A 316 16.13 3.24 -12.59
CA GLY A 316 17.59 3.24 -12.62
C GLY A 316 18.19 4.17 -13.68
N ILE A 317 17.47 4.42 -14.76
CA ILE A 317 17.91 5.31 -15.88
C ILE A 317 17.22 6.68 -15.81
N GLY A 318 16.00 6.73 -15.25
CA GLY A 318 15.15 7.92 -15.24
C GLY A 318 15.65 8.99 -14.26
N ASN A 319 15.38 10.24 -14.61
CA ASN A 319 15.58 11.38 -13.72
C ASN A 319 14.46 12.42 -13.94
N PRO A 320 14.13 13.25 -12.93
CA PRO A 320 13.00 14.16 -13.03
C PRO A 320 13.31 15.48 -13.73
N SER A 321 14.53 15.68 -14.22
CA SER A 321 15.00 17.01 -14.73
C SER A 321 15.19 17.05 -16.23
N THR A 322 15.33 15.89 -16.90
CA THR A 322 15.46 15.83 -18.38
C THR A 322 14.19 15.24 -18.98
N VAL A 323 13.85 15.67 -20.21
CA VAL A 323 12.66 15.17 -20.92
C VAL A 323 12.70 13.63 -21.05
N GLY A 324 13.85 13.07 -21.47
CA GLY A 324 14.02 11.62 -21.56
C GLY A 324 13.88 10.92 -20.20
N GLY A 325 14.44 11.49 -19.15
CA GLY A 325 14.33 10.97 -17.79
C GLY A 325 12.89 10.98 -17.27
N ILE A 326 12.13 12.06 -17.50
CA ILE A 326 10.71 12.13 -17.12
C ILE A 326 9.89 11.08 -17.89
N VAL A 327 10.14 10.90 -19.19
CA VAL A 327 9.45 9.87 -19.98
C VAL A 327 9.67 8.49 -19.40
N LEU A 328 10.88 8.15 -18.97
CA LEU A 328 11.19 6.88 -18.32
C LEU A 328 10.51 6.75 -16.96
N LEU A 329 10.49 7.82 -16.15
CA LEU A 329 9.75 7.81 -14.88
C LEU A 329 8.25 7.59 -15.11
N VAL A 330 7.64 8.29 -16.07
CA VAL A 330 6.23 8.09 -16.43
C VAL A 330 5.99 6.68 -16.95
N ALA A 331 6.86 6.13 -17.79
CA ALA A 331 6.78 4.74 -18.23
C ALA A 331 6.83 3.77 -17.05
N SER A 332 7.71 4.01 -16.06
CA SER A 332 7.75 3.26 -14.80
C SER A 332 6.41 3.31 -14.05
N MET A 333 5.77 4.50 -13.98
CA MET A 333 4.48 4.64 -13.32
C MET A 333 3.36 3.89 -14.05
N ILE A 334 3.34 3.93 -15.38
CA ILE A 334 2.36 3.20 -16.21
C ILE A 334 2.52 1.69 -16.05
N VAL A 335 3.73 1.19 -16.06
CA VAL A 335 4.02 -0.25 -15.92
C VAL A 335 3.61 -0.79 -14.55
N TYR A 336 3.50 0.05 -13.54
CA TYR A 336 3.13 -0.34 -12.18
C TYR A 336 1.78 -1.07 -12.10
N GLY A 337 0.76 -0.62 -12.81
CA GLY A 337 -0.55 -1.28 -12.79
C GLY A 337 -0.46 -2.73 -13.27
N VAL A 338 0.32 -3.00 -14.33
CA VAL A 338 0.60 -4.36 -14.79
C VAL A 338 1.41 -5.13 -13.75
N ALA A 339 2.44 -4.49 -13.17
CA ALA A 339 3.34 -5.11 -12.22
C ALA A 339 2.61 -5.58 -10.94
N PHE A 340 1.67 -4.79 -10.45
CA PHE A 340 0.98 -5.07 -9.19
C PHE A 340 -0.26 -5.94 -9.41
N ASP A 341 -1.22 -5.48 -10.21
CA ASP A 341 -2.54 -6.10 -10.29
C ASP A 341 -2.54 -7.46 -11.00
N PHE A 342 -1.72 -7.62 -12.03
CA PHE A 342 -1.69 -8.88 -12.77
C PHE A 342 -1.27 -10.04 -11.89
N PHE A 343 -0.37 -9.83 -10.94
CA PHE A 343 -0.02 -10.88 -9.99
C PHE A 343 -1.07 -11.04 -8.88
N ASN A 344 -1.53 -9.94 -8.29
CA ASN A 344 -2.47 -10.02 -7.17
C ASN A 344 -3.78 -10.71 -7.56
N VAL A 345 -4.37 -10.30 -8.69
CA VAL A 345 -5.63 -10.89 -9.16
C VAL A 345 -5.43 -12.32 -9.64
N SER A 346 -4.38 -12.59 -10.43
CA SER A 346 -4.08 -13.95 -10.90
C SER A 346 -3.71 -14.87 -9.75
N GLY A 347 -2.99 -14.37 -8.75
CA GLY A 347 -2.62 -15.11 -7.55
C GLY A 347 -3.82 -15.47 -6.70
N SER A 348 -4.71 -14.51 -6.48
CA SER A 348 -5.97 -14.74 -5.79
C SER A 348 -6.83 -15.77 -6.50
N LEU A 349 -6.94 -15.71 -7.83
CA LEU A 349 -7.63 -16.70 -8.64
C LEU A 349 -6.98 -18.09 -8.57
N TYR A 350 -5.65 -18.14 -8.58
CA TYR A 350 -4.92 -19.40 -8.42
C TYR A 350 -5.24 -20.04 -7.07
N VAL A 351 -5.17 -19.28 -5.98
CA VAL A 351 -5.53 -19.78 -4.65
C VAL A 351 -6.98 -20.25 -4.61
N ASP A 352 -7.91 -19.51 -5.22
CA ASP A 352 -9.32 -19.89 -5.27
C ASP A 352 -9.57 -21.22 -5.99
N GLN A 353 -8.82 -21.48 -7.07
CA GLN A 353 -8.97 -22.68 -7.89
C GLN A 353 -8.29 -23.91 -7.31
N GLU A 354 -7.16 -23.75 -6.62
CA GLU A 354 -6.31 -24.85 -6.12
C GLU A 354 -6.60 -25.21 -4.66
N THR A 355 -7.51 -24.50 -3.97
CA THR A 355 -7.83 -24.77 -2.57
C THR A 355 -9.26 -25.28 -2.38
N ASP A 356 -9.42 -26.16 -1.38
CA ASP A 356 -10.73 -26.66 -0.98
C ASP A 356 -11.64 -25.48 -0.50
N PRO A 357 -12.94 -25.48 -0.87
CA PRO A 357 -13.87 -24.45 -0.45
C PRO A 357 -13.90 -24.17 1.06
N SER A 358 -13.66 -25.19 1.89
CA SER A 358 -13.68 -25.07 3.36
C SER A 358 -12.54 -24.25 3.96
N ILE A 359 -11.39 -24.14 3.26
CA ILE A 359 -10.21 -23.40 3.71
C ILE A 359 -9.83 -22.24 2.79
N ARG A 360 -10.59 -22.01 1.72
CA ARG A 360 -10.30 -21.03 0.66
C ARG A 360 -10.08 -19.61 1.22
N SER A 361 -10.95 -19.15 2.11
CA SER A 361 -10.82 -17.84 2.75
C SER A 361 -9.52 -17.72 3.56
N SER A 362 -9.17 -18.78 4.31
CA SER A 362 -7.92 -18.82 5.08
C SER A 362 -6.70 -18.88 4.16
N ALA A 363 -6.77 -19.56 3.02
CA ALA A 363 -5.71 -19.61 2.03
C ALA A 363 -5.46 -18.24 1.36
N GLN A 364 -6.52 -17.48 1.08
CA GLN A 364 -6.42 -16.08 0.65
C GLN A 364 -5.75 -15.22 1.73
N GLY A 365 -6.06 -15.46 2.99
CA GLY A 365 -5.41 -14.80 4.12
C GLY A 365 -3.89 -15.08 4.15
N VAL A 366 -3.48 -16.33 3.93
CA VAL A 366 -2.05 -16.69 3.82
C VAL A 366 -1.39 -16.02 2.61
N PHE A 367 -2.06 -15.95 1.48
CA PHE A 367 -1.55 -15.23 0.31
C PHE A 367 -1.27 -13.76 0.61
N MET A 368 -2.23 -13.06 1.25
CA MET A 368 -2.07 -11.66 1.67
C MET A 368 -0.99 -11.49 2.74
N LEU A 369 -0.86 -12.45 3.65
CA LEU A 369 0.17 -12.46 4.69
C LEU A 369 1.57 -12.63 4.10
N MET A 370 1.72 -13.47 3.08
CA MET A 370 2.99 -13.64 2.36
C MET A 370 3.36 -12.39 1.56
N THR A 371 2.41 -11.77 0.85
CA THR A 371 2.67 -10.58 0.04
C THR A 371 2.84 -9.31 0.88
N ASN A 372 1.84 -8.97 1.69
CA ASN A 372 1.77 -7.68 2.39
C ASN A 372 2.30 -7.73 3.83
N GLY A 373 2.48 -8.92 4.40
CA GLY A 373 3.10 -9.13 5.70
C GLY A 373 4.60 -9.37 5.56
N PHE A 374 4.99 -10.61 5.32
CA PHE A 374 6.41 -11.00 5.22
C PHE A 374 7.12 -10.32 4.04
N GLY A 375 6.48 -10.25 2.86
CA GLY A 375 7.06 -9.59 1.70
C GLY A 375 7.34 -8.11 1.97
N ALA A 376 6.40 -7.40 2.59
CA ALA A 376 6.58 -6.00 2.97
C ALA A 376 7.73 -5.82 3.96
N MET A 377 7.74 -6.61 5.02
CA MET A 377 8.76 -6.51 6.08
C MET A 377 10.16 -6.79 5.55
N ILE A 378 10.35 -7.93 4.88
CA ILE A 378 11.67 -8.33 4.36
C ILE A 378 12.11 -7.40 3.23
N GLY A 379 11.17 -7.02 2.34
CA GLY A 379 11.45 -6.16 1.19
C GLY A 379 11.94 -4.78 1.58
N THR A 380 11.27 -4.13 2.53
CA THR A 380 11.66 -2.77 2.96
C THR A 380 12.96 -2.76 3.75
N LEU A 381 13.19 -3.75 4.63
CA LEU A 381 14.44 -3.86 5.36
C LEU A 381 15.62 -4.21 4.43
N GLY A 382 15.41 -5.10 3.46
CA GLY A 382 16.40 -5.42 2.44
C GLY A 382 16.74 -4.22 1.56
N ALA A 383 15.72 -3.47 1.12
CA ALA A 383 15.92 -2.24 0.36
C ALA A 383 16.66 -1.17 1.18
N GLN A 384 16.32 -1.02 2.46
CA GLN A 384 17.05 -0.11 3.36
C GLN A 384 18.53 -0.44 3.42
N TRP A 385 18.84 -1.73 3.52
CA TRP A 385 20.26 -2.16 3.57
C TRP A 385 21.01 -1.81 2.27
N VAL A 386 20.38 -2.01 1.09
CA VAL A 386 20.96 -1.64 -0.22
C VAL A 386 21.17 -0.13 -0.30
N ILE A 387 20.14 0.66 0.05
CA ILE A 387 20.20 2.13 -0.04
C ILE A 387 21.17 2.71 0.98
N ASN A 388 21.31 2.14 2.17
CA ASN A 388 22.31 2.57 3.14
C ASN A 388 23.72 2.39 2.60
N LYS A 389 23.97 1.30 1.86
CA LYS A 389 25.29 1.02 1.29
C LYS A 389 25.62 1.82 0.04
N LEU A 390 24.64 2.15 -0.79
CA LEU A 390 24.88 2.74 -2.10
C LEU A 390 24.54 4.24 -2.15
N VAL A 391 23.60 4.71 -1.32
CA VAL A 391 23.16 6.10 -1.32
C VAL A 391 23.53 6.83 -0.05
N ASN A 392 23.04 6.32 1.11
CA ASN A 392 23.20 7.03 2.38
C ASN A 392 24.65 7.11 2.84
N VAL A 393 25.53 6.21 2.41
CA VAL A 393 26.97 6.29 2.67
C VAL A 393 27.57 7.62 2.19
N HIS A 394 27.16 8.13 1.04
CA HIS A 394 27.65 9.40 0.48
C HIS A 394 27.08 10.60 1.22
N ILE A 395 25.77 10.54 1.56
CA ILE A 395 25.08 11.57 2.36
C ILE A 395 25.72 11.67 3.73
N ASN A 396 25.96 10.54 4.39
CA ASN A 396 26.56 10.49 5.72
C ASN A 396 28.01 10.99 5.73
N ALA A 397 28.80 10.64 4.72
CA ALA A 397 30.17 11.12 4.58
C ALA A 397 30.22 12.65 4.45
N TYR A 398 29.34 13.22 3.61
CA TYR A 398 29.19 14.67 3.51
C TYR A 398 28.76 15.30 4.84
N THR A 399 27.72 14.75 5.47
CA THR A 399 27.15 15.27 6.73
C THR A 399 28.17 15.22 7.87
N ALA A 400 28.98 14.17 7.93
CA ALA A 400 30.04 14.06 8.95
C ALA A 400 31.13 15.12 8.81
N ALA A 401 31.43 15.55 7.57
CA ALA A 401 32.44 16.55 7.28
C ALA A 401 31.92 17.99 7.36
N ASN A 402 30.67 18.23 6.96
CA ASN A 402 30.13 19.59 6.72
C ASN A 402 28.88 19.93 7.56
N GLY A 403 28.32 18.96 8.29
CA GLY A 403 27.01 19.09 8.92
C GLY A 403 25.87 18.78 7.95
N PHE A 404 24.64 18.89 8.44
CA PHE A 404 23.45 18.68 7.60
C PHE A 404 23.35 19.74 6.50
N LEU A 405 22.95 19.31 5.30
CA LEU A 405 22.72 20.19 4.19
C LEU A 405 21.59 21.19 4.55
N PRO A 406 21.84 22.53 4.49
CA PRO A 406 20.81 23.52 4.79
C PRO A 406 19.62 23.41 3.81
N ALA A 407 18.44 23.76 4.29
CA ALA A 407 17.24 23.75 3.45
C ALA A 407 17.38 24.68 2.25
N GLY A 408 17.12 24.15 1.05
CA GLY A 408 17.23 24.91 -0.20
C GLY A 408 18.64 24.90 -0.83
N GLU A 409 19.64 24.32 -0.18
CA GLU A 409 20.96 24.12 -0.74
C GLU A 409 21.07 22.78 -1.48
N VAL A 410 22.13 22.63 -2.27
CA VAL A 410 22.43 21.43 -3.04
C VAL A 410 23.81 20.89 -2.65
N TYR A 411 23.96 19.57 -2.70
CA TYR A 411 25.26 18.92 -2.53
C TYR A 411 26.25 19.39 -3.63
N PRO A 412 27.55 19.43 -3.31
CA PRO A 412 28.60 19.62 -4.33
C PRO A 412 28.45 18.63 -5.50
N ALA A 413 28.98 19.00 -6.67
CA ALA A 413 28.74 18.24 -7.90
C ALA A 413 29.25 16.77 -7.82
N ASP A 414 30.40 16.54 -7.19
CA ASP A 414 30.98 15.21 -6.96
C ASP A 414 30.11 14.36 -6.04
N VAL A 415 29.63 14.94 -4.92
CA VAL A 415 28.72 14.25 -3.99
C VAL A 415 27.37 13.98 -4.65
N SER A 416 26.83 14.97 -5.41
CA SER A 416 25.59 14.81 -6.18
C SER A 416 25.68 13.66 -7.18
N HIS A 417 26.80 13.56 -7.90
CA HIS A 417 27.05 12.46 -8.83
C HIS A 417 27.11 11.11 -8.12
N ALA A 418 27.80 11.03 -6.98
CA ALA A 418 27.89 9.81 -6.19
C ALA A 418 26.51 9.35 -5.67
N ILE A 419 25.70 10.27 -5.14
CA ILE A 419 24.32 9.97 -4.69
C ILE A 419 23.45 9.48 -5.85
N MET A 420 23.53 10.13 -7.01
CA MET A 420 22.75 9.76 -8.20
C MET A 420 23.16 8.37 -8.70
N SER A 421 24.46 8.08 -8.77
CA SER A 421 24.98 6.75 -9.13
C SER A 421 24.49 5.69 -8.16
N GLY A 422 24.56 5.96 -6.85
CA GLY A 422 24.05 5.06 -5.82
C GLY A 422 22.57 4.74 -5.95
N TRP A 423 21.73 5.73 -6.31
CA TRP A 423 20.33 5.48 -6.61
C TRP A 423 20.14 4.62 -7.86
N SER A 424 20.84 4.93 -8.95
CA SER A 424 20.79 4.13 -10.18
C SER A 424 21.18 2.68 -9.92
N GLU A 425 22.29 2.45 -9.22
CA GLU A 425 22.75 1.11 -8.82
C GLU A 425 21.74 0.39 -7.93
N SER A 426 21.13 1.09 -6.97
CA SER A 426 20.09 0.51 -6.10
C SER A 426 18.89 0.02 -6.91
N TRP A 427 18.41 0.81 -7.85
CA TRP A 427 17.29 0.41 -8.72
C TRP A 427 17.65 -0.76 -9.62
N PHE A 428 18.89 -0.83 -10.14
CA PHE A 428 19.34 -2.00 -10.90
C PHE A 428 19.49 -3.25 -10.04
N VAL A 429 19.89 -3.14 -8.78
CA VAL A 429 19.88 -4.26 -7.83
C VAL A 429 18.45 -4.78 -7.66
N PHE A 430 17.44 -3.90 -7.49
CA PHE A 430 16.04 -4.31 -7.37
C PHE A 430 15.49 -4.89 -8.68
N ALA A 431 15.90 -4.35 -9.84
CA ALA A 431 15.56 -4.92 -11.14
C ALA A 431 16.17 -6.32 -11.33
N GLY A 432 17.43 -6.50 -10.96
CA GLY A 432 18.12 -7.79 -10.99
C GLY A 432 17.45 -8.83 -10.08
N PHE A 433 17.10 -8.44 -8.86
CA PHE A 433 16.32 -9.29 -7.95
C PHE A 433 15.01 -9.74 -8.60
N SER A 434 14.24 -8.78 -9.15
CA SER A 434 12.95 -9.09 -9.79
C SER A 434 13.13 -9.98 -11.02
N LEU A 435 14.22 -9.82 -11.78
CA LEU A 435 14.55 -10.66 -12.92
C LEU A 435 14.85 -12.10 -12.48
N VAL A 436 15.66 -12.28 -11.45
CA VAL A 436 15.97 -13.61 -10.88
C VAL A 436 14.69 -14.30 -10.41
N VAL A 437 13.81 -13.56 -9.72
CA VAL A 437 12.50 -14.08 -9.27
C VAL A 437 11.64 -14.49 -10.46
N ALA A 438 11.54 -13.66 -11.51
CA ALA A 438 10.76 -13.96 -12.71
C ALA A 438 11.27 -15.20 -13.45
N VAL A 439 12.58 -15.30 -13.64
CA VAL A 439 13.23 -16.44 -14.30
C VAL A 439 13.04 -17.71 -13.46
N ALA A 440 13.29 -17.65 -12.16
CA ALA A 440 13.08 -18.79 -11.25
C ALA A 440 11.62 -19.27 -11.27
N PHE A 441 10.66 -18.33 -11.22
CA PHE A 441 9.23 -18.67 -11.31
C PHE A 441 8.88 -19.36 -12.64
N ALA A 442 9.42 -18.89 -13.75
CA ALA A 442 9.17 -19.49 -15.07
C ALA A 442 9.52 -20.97 -15.12
N PHE A 443 10.65 -21.37 -14.50
CA PHE A 443 11.14 -22.77 -14.49
C PHE A 443 10.56 -23.61 -13.35
N ILE A 444 10.41 -23.04 -12.16
CA ILE A 444 10.04 -23.77 -10.95
C ILE A 444 8.51 -23.93 -10.84
N PHE A 445 7.75 -22.87 -11.13
CA PHE A 445 6.29 -22.90 -11.01
C PHE A 445 5.66 -23.56 -12.23
N LYS A 446 5.27 -24.83 -12.09
CA LYS A 446 4.61 -25.61 -13.14
C LYS A 446 3.09 -25.55 -12.96
N TYR A 447 2.41 -24.82 -13.83
CA TYR A 447 0.95 -24.72 -13.86
C TYR A 447 0.44 -24.84 -15.31
N LYS A 448 -0.50 -25.75 -15.54
CA LYS A 448 -1.27 -25.84 -16.80
C LYS A 448 -2.65 -25.24 -16.56
N HIS A 449 -2.94 -24.17 -17.26
CA HIS A 449 -4.25 -23.54 -17.19
C HIS A 449 -5.28 -24.46 -17.85
N VAL A 450 -6.22 -24.98 -17.06
CA VAL A 450 -7.40 -25.71 -17.57
C VAL A 450 -8.52 -24.69 -17.67
N VAL A 451 -8.86 -24.29 -18.88
CA VAL A 451 -10.08 -23.50 -19.11
C VAL A 451 -11.24 -24.43 -18.81
N LYS A 452 -11.89 -24.25 -17.66
CA LYS A 452 -13.21 -24.86 -17.45
C LYS A 452 -14.17 -24.17 -18.41
N ALA A 453 -14.66 -24.96 -19.38
CA ALA A 453 -15.64 -24.51 -20.38
C ALA A 453 -16.95 -24.07 -19.71
#